data_309ac663a8e97798f27eb028d3a0f3aa
#
_entry.id   309ac663a8e97798f27eb028d3a0f3aa
#
_cell.length_a   1.000
_cell.length_b   1.000
_cell.length_c   1.000
_cell.angle_alpha   90.00
_cell.angle_beta   90.00
_cell.angle_gamma   90.00
#
_symmetry.space_group_name_H-M   'P 1'
#
loop_
_entity.id
_entity.type
_entity.pdbx_description
1 polymer ?
#
loop_
_entity_poly.entity_id
_entity_poly.type
_entity_poly.pdbx_seq_one_letter_code
_entity_poly.pdbx_strand_id
1 'polypeptide(L)'
;MIVYLFVILLILYIIHHHPGRGFTPITAAWDPPILVQDVLTPNECTAIIEKAIPMFTRSTVVGKDVPSDTRTSDTAWIPKSDPNAQKILLKACELTGKTIDYCEDLQIVRYTPGTYYKEHHDSCCDDSTHCSLFEKRSGQRIGTLLVYLNNDFTEGETYFPTINQKMKADTGSGIFFRPMGKDDARCHPKALHAGLPVGTGVKYACNAWIREKPIQ
;
A
#
# COMPACT_ATOMS: atom_id res chain seq x y z
N MET A 1 -38.70 24.53 19.44
CA MET A 1 -37.38 25.19 19.36
C MET A 1 -36.26 24.38 20.05
N ILE A 2 -36.44 23.96 21.29
CA ILE A 2 -35.44 23.18 22.06
C ILE A 2 -35.11 21.82 21.43
N VAL A 3 -36.10 21.10 20.90
CA VAL A 3 -35.88 19.77 20.25
C VAL A 3 -35.01 19.88 18.99
N TYR A 4 -35.17 20.90 18.17
CA TYR A 4 -34.34 21.13 16.99
C TYR A 4 -32.90 21.45 17.33
N LEU A 5 -32.66 22.17 18.44
CA LEU A 5 -31.31 22.46 18.89
C LEU A 5 -30.57 21.19 19.35
N PHE A 6 -31.25 20.27 20.04
CA PHE A 6 -30.72 19.00 20.48
C PHE A 6 -30.39 18.07 19.28
N VAL A 7 -31.24 18.05 18.26
CA VAL A 7 -31.00 17.28 17.03
C VAL A 7 -29.80 17.82 16.27
N ILE A 8 -29.67 19.13 16.15
CA ILE A 8 -28.51 19.76 15.47
C ILE A 8 -27.21 19.48 16.25
N LEU A 9 -27.23 19.61 17.59
CA LEU A 9 -26.08 19.32 18.44
C LEU A 9 -25.69 17.84 18.39
N LEU A 10 -26.65 16.93 18.33
CA LEU A 10 -26.41 15.50 18.18
C LEU A 10 -25.81 15.17 16.81
N ILE A 11 -26.32 15.79 15.73
CA ILE A 11 -25.78 15.64 14.37
C ILE A 11 -24.35 16.18 14.30
N LEU A 12 -24.09 17.36 14.88
CA LEU A 12 -22.75 17.95 14.94
C LEU A 12 -21.80 17.10 15.80
N TYR A 13 -22.27 16.51 16.89
CA TYR A 13 -21.52 15.59 17.73
C TYR A 13 -21.18 14.30 16.98
N ILE A 14 -22.13 13.71 16.25
CA ILE A 14 -21.93 12.50 15.44
C ILE A 14 -20.94 12.78 14.29
N ILE A 15 -21.05 13.92 13.62
CA ILE A 15 -20.11 14.32 12.55
C ILE A 15 -18.69 14.57 13.11
N HIS A 16 -18.58 15.11 14.34
CA HIS A 16 -17.30 15.41 14.95
C HIS A 16 -16.62 14.17 15.55
N HIS A 17 -17.39 13.16 16.00
CA HIS A 17 -16.88 11.97 16.70
C HIS A 17 -16.86 10.72 15.82
N HIS A 18 -17.53 10.75 14.66
CA HIS A 18 -17.43 9.74 13.61
C HIS A 18 -17.18 10.44 12.28
N PRO A 19 -15.96 10.94 12.05
CA PRO A 19 -15.63 11.44 10.73
C PRO A 19 -15.85 10.29 9.75
N GLY A 20 -16.78 10.49 8.82
CA GLY A 20 -17.04 9.51 7.75
C GLY A 20 -15.74 9.15 7.05
N ARG A 21 -15.66 7.94 6.51
CA ARG A 21 -14.57 7.57 5.62
C ARG A 21 -14.48 8.56 4.48
N GLY A 22 -13.33 8.69 3.90
CA GLY A 22 -13.11 9.61 2.80
C GLY A 22 -11.68 10.13 2.80
N PHE A 23 -11.50 11.29 2.23
CA PHE A 23 -10.20 11.92 2.11
C PHE A 23 -10.02 13.03 3.14
N THR A 24 -8.81 13.14 3.68
CA THR A 24 -8.37 14.35 4.38
C THR A 24 -8.24 15.50 3.38
N PRO A 25 -8.36 16.77 3.81
CA PRO A 25 -8.00 17.89 2.96
C PRO A 25 -6.56 17.75 2.45
N ILE A 26 -6.30 18.09 1.18
CA ILE A 26 -4.95 18.02 0.58
C ILE A 26 -3.93 18.88 1.33
N THR A 27 -4.41 19.87 2.08
CA THR A 27 -3.59 20.77 2.92
C THR A 27 -3.31 20.21 4.31
N ALA A 28 -3.94 19.08 4.69
CA ALA A 28 -3.66 18.43 5.97
C ALA A 28 -2.21 17.92 6.01
N ALA A 29 -1.70 17.76 7.23
CA ALA A 29 -0.35 17.26 7.44
C ALA A 29 -0.21 15.83 6.90
N TRP A 30 0.83 15.61 6.11
CA TRP A 30 1.17 14.32 5.51
C TRP A 30 2.67 14.25 5.26
N ASP A 31 3.28 13.13 5.59
CA ASP A 31 4.70 12.94 5.36
C ASP A 31 4.93 12.44 3.92
N PRO A 32 5.76 13.13 3.11
CA PRO A 32 6.08 12.69 1.75
C PRO A 32 6.70 11.29 1.73
N PRO A 33 6.60 10.56 0.60
CA PRO A 33 7.27 9.28 0.45
C PRO A 33 8.79 9.44 0.56
N ILE A 34 9.44 8.49 1.21
CA ILE A 34 10.88 8.48 1.41
C ILE A 34 11.51 7.23 0.79
N LEU A 35 12.78 7.36 0.35
CA LEU A 35 13.60 6.21 -0.02
C LEU A 35 14.16 5.55 1.24
N VAL A 36 14.09 4.23 1.28
CA VAL A 36 14.63 3.38 2.34
C VAL A 36 15.70 2.50 1.72
N GLN A 37 16.95 2.76 2.05
CA GLN A 37 18.09 2.06 1.47
C GLN A 37 18.33 0.72 2.16
N ASP A 38 18.94 -0.22 1.44
CA ASP A 38 19.55 -1.44 1.97
C ASP A 38 18.61 -2.31 2.84
N VAL A 39 17.35 -2.44 2.42
CA VAL A 39 16.38 -3.33 3.09
C VAL A 39 16.77 -4.78 2.92
N LEU A 40 17.26 -5.13 1.72
CA LEU A 40 17.73 -6.47 1.33
C LEU A 40 19.04 -6.37 0.55
N THR A 41 19.86 -7.42 0.66
CA THR A 41 20.96 -7.65 -0.26
C THR A 41 20.44 -8.16 -1.63
N PRO A 42 21.22 -8.02 -2.74
CA PRO A 42 20.83 -8.57 -4.04
C PRO A 42 20.55 -10.09 -4.02
N ASN A 43 21.30 -10.85 -3.22
CA ASN A 43 21.07 -12.30 -3.09
C ASN A 43 19.74 -12.62 -2.41
N GLU A 44 19.34 -11.86 -1.41
CA GLU A 44 18.04 -12.02 -0.75
C GLU A 44 16.89 -11.63 -1.69
N CYS A 45 17.07 -10.60 -2.52
CA CYS A 45 16.11 -10.24 -3.57
C CYS A 45 15.93 -11.41 -4.57
N THR A 46 17.03 -11.99 -5.04
CA THR A 46 17.00 -13.16 -5.95
C THR A 46 16.26 -14.32 -5.30
N ALA A 47 16.56 -14.67 -4.06
CA ALA A 47 15.88 -15.75 -3.34
C ALA A 47 14.36 -15.54 -3.21
N ILE A 48 13.91 -14.29 -2.97
CA ILE A 48 12.47 -13.95 -2.93
C ILE A 48 11.85 -14.12 -4.32
N ILE A 49 12.50 -13.63 -5.38
CA ILE A 49 12.01 -13.75 -6.76
C ILE A 49 11.86 -15.23 -7.14
N GLU A 50 12.89 -16.04 -6.93
CA GLU A 50 12.89 -17.47 -7.25
C GLU A 50 11.76 -18.21 -6.52
N LYS A 51 11.56 -17.91 -5.26
CA LYS A 51 10.46 -18.46 -4.46
C LYS A 51 9.09 -18.05 -4.99
N ALA A 52 8.93 -16.83 -5.48
CA ALA A 52 7.67 -16.30 -5.98
C ALA A 52 7.31 -16.82 -7.38
N ILE A 53 8.30 -17.16 -8.23
CA ILE A 53 8.09 -17.57 -9.64
C ILE A 53 6.99 -18.62 -9.80
N PRO A 54 6.99 -19.77 -9.08
CA PRO A 54 5.95 -20.80 -9.25
C PRO A 54 4.58 -20.40 -8.67
N MET A 55 4.47 -19.28 -7.96
CA MET A 55 3.28 -18.85 -7.24
C MET A 55 2.52 -17.72 -7.94
N PHE A 56 3.07 -17.14 -9.00
CA PHE A 56 2.45 -16.00 -9.67
C PHE A 56 1.12 -16.36 -10.32
N THR A 57 0.11 -15.57 -10.01
CA THR A 57 -1.20 -15.56 -10.65
C THR A 57 -1.53 -14.13 -11.10
N ARG A 58 -2.44 -14.00 -12.08
CA ARG A 58 -2.90 -12.68 -12.52
C ARG A 58 -3.44 -11.88 -11.33
N SER A 59 -2.96 -10.66 -11.15
CA SER A 59 -3.39 -9.80 -10.05
C SER A 59 -4.88 -9.46 -10.17
N THR A 60 -5.56 -9.49 -9.04
CA THR A 60 -6.91 -8.93 -8.87
C THR A 60 -6.81 -7.57 -8.17
N VAL A 61 -7.87 -6.79 -8.23
CA VAL A 61 -8.03 -5.58 -7.43
C VAL A 61 -8.99 -5.85 -6.29
N VAL A 62 -8.78 -5.15 -5.20
CA VAL A 62 -9.61 -5.27 -4.00
C VAL A 62 -11.09 -5.06 -4.38
N GLY A 63 -11.97 -6.04 -4.05
CA GLY A 63 -13.40 -6.03 -4.38
C GLY A 63 -13.79 -6.59 -5.75
N LYS A 64 -12.83 -7.06 -6.54
CA LYS A 64 -13.09 -7.74 -7.81
C LYS A 64 -12.20 -8.98 -7.88
N ASP A 65 -12.80 -10.16 -7.73
CA ASP A 65 -12.10 -11.44 -7.83
C ASP A 65 -11.82 -11.84 -9.30
N VAL A 66 -11.90 -10.88 -10.22
CA VAL A 66 -11.64 -11.04 -11.64
C VAL A 66 -10.50 -10.13 -12.09
N PRO A 67 -9.70 -10.52 -13.09
CA PRO A 67 -8.70 -9.67 -13.70
C PRO A 67 -9.30 -8.32 -14.15
N SER A 68 -8.56 -7.25 -13.96
CA SER A 68 -9.00 -5.88 -14.27
C SER A 68 -7.95 -5.16 -15.09
N ASP A 69 -8.38 -4.32 -16.03
CA ASP A 69 -7.51 -3.40 -16.76
C ASP A 69 -6.95 -2.26 -15.85
N THR A 70 -7.37 -2.20 -14.60
CA THR A 70 -6.81 -1.29 -13.60
C THR A 70 -5.45 -1.77 -13.13
N ARG A 71 -5.25 -3.11 -13.06
CA ARG A 71 -4.00 -3.73 -12.62
C ARG A 71 -3.65 -4.89 -13.54
N THR A 72 -2.56 -4.75 -14.29
CA THR A 72 -2.14 -5.73 -15.30
C THR A 72 -0.90 -6.56 -14.90
N SER A 73 -0.48 -6.49 -13.64
CA SER A 73 0.60 -7.28 -13.06
C SER A 73 0.19 -8.72 -12.71
N ASP A 74 1.17 -9.53 -12.32
CA ASP A 74 0.96 -10.78 -11.62
C ASP A 74 1.33 -10.64 -10.15
N THR A 75 0.72 -11.45 -9.28
CA THR A 75 0.93 -11.43 -7.82
C THR A 75 1.24 -12.82 -7.30
N ALA A 76 2.19 -12.89 -6.36
CA ALA A 76 2.45 -14.03 -5.49
C ALA A 76 2.42 -13.56 -4.03
N TRP A 77 2.11 -14.45 -3.11
CA TRP A 77 2.09 -14.15 -1.68
C TRP A 77 3.08 -15.03 -0.94
N ILE A 78 3.97 -14.43 -0.17
CA ILE A 78 4.91 -15.13 0.71
C ILE A 78 4.46 -14.92 2.15
N PRO A 79 4.26 -16.02 2.92
CA PRO A 79 3.85 -15.93 4.31
C PRO A 79 4.80 -15.07 5.13
N LYS A 80 4.28 -14.29 6.07
CA LYS A 80 5.08 -13.46 6.98
C LYS A 80 6.02 -14.25 7.89
N SER A 81 5.88 -15.57 7.98
CA SER A 81 6.80 -16.46 8.66
C SER A 81 8.07 -16.79 7.89
N ASP A 82 8.14 -16.46 6.59
CA ASP A 82 9.33 -16.64 5.76
C ASP A 82 10.47 -15.73 6.22
N PRO A 83 11.70 -16.23 6.41
CA PRO A 83 12.82 -15.42 6.93
C PRO A 83 13.16 -14.19 6.09
N ASN A 84 13.09 -14.29 4.74
CA ASN A 84 13.36 -13.15 3.86
C ASN A 84 12.20 -12.14 3.89
N ALA A 85 10.95 -12.64 3.95
CA ALA A 85 9.78 -11.78 4.14
C ALA A 85 9.85 -11.03 5.47
N GLN A 86 10.20 -11.71 6.57
CA GLN A 86 10.34 -11.10 7.89
C GLN A 86 11.28 -9.91 7.89
N LYS A 87 12.39 -9.97 7.15
CA LYS A 87 13.38 -8.88 7.10
C LYS A 87 12.75 -7.59 6.57
N ILE A 88 11.96 -7.67 5.50
CA ILE A 88 11.22 -6.54 4.93
C ILE A 88 10.12 -6.05 5.89
N LEU A 89 9.35 -6.99 6.44
CA LEU A 89 8.25 -6.68 7.35
C LEU A 89 8.73 -6.03 8.64
N LEU A 90 9.85 -6.49 9.21
CA LEU A 90 10.48 -5.87 10.38
C LEU A 90 10.96 -4.44 10.07
N LYS A 91 11.50 -4.19 8.87
CA LYS A 91 11.83 -2.83 8.45
C LYS A 91 10.60 -1.93 8.33
N ALA A 92 9.50 -2.45 7.81
CA ALA A 92 8.23 -1.72 7.78
C ALA A 92 7.65 -1.48 9.20
N CYS A 93 7.84 -2.44 10.12
CA CYS A 93 7.50 -2.29 11.54
C CYS A 93 8.30 -1.15 12.20
N GLU A 94 9.62 -1.09 11.96
CA GLU A 94 10.48 -0.01 12.44
C GLU A 94 9.97 1.37 12.00
N LEU A 95 9.62 1.51 10.71
CA LEU A 95 9.14 2.76 10.12
C LEU A 95 7.76 3.20 10.63
N THR A 96 6.97 2.28 11.16
CA THR A 96 5.60 2.54 11.63
C THR A 96 5.45 2.50 13.15
N GLY A 97 6.44 1.99 13.88
CA GLY A 97 6.36 1.74 15.32
C GLY A 97 5.41 0.59 15.68
N LYS A 98 5.15 -0.33 14.73
CA LYS A 98 4.28 -1.51 14.91
C LYS A 98 5.11 -2.78 15.05
N THR A 99 4.44 -3.88 15.34
CA THR A 99 5.02 -5.23 15.46
C THR A 99 4.57 -6.12 14.30
N ILE A 100 5.19 -7.29 14.13
CA ILE A 100 4.98 -8.20 12.98
C ILE A 100 3.53 -8.71 12.86
N ASP A 101 2.79 -8.77 13.94
CA ASP A 101 1.39 -9.14 13.97
C ASP A 101 0.47 -8.13 13.28
N TYR A 102 0.93 -6.89 13.07
CA TYR A 102 0.24 -5.89 12.27
C TYR A 102 0.51 -6.01 10.76
N CYS A 103 1.43 -6.89 10.35
CA CYS A 103 1.82 -7.06 8.95
C CYS A 103 0.90 -8.03 8.22
N GLU A 104 0.53 -7.67 6.98
CA GLU A 104 0.01 -8.63 6.01
C GLU A 104 1.14 -9.58 5.55
N ASP A 105 0.79 -10.71 4.93
CA ASP A 105 1.77 -11.50 4.19
C ASP A 105 2.42 -10.64 3.10
N LEU A 106 3.66 -10.95 2.73
CA LEU A 106 4.40 -10.17 1.75
C LEU A 106 3.83 -10.40 0.36
N GLN A 107 3.35 -9.34 -0.28
CA GLN A 107 2.91 -9.39 -1.66
C GLN A 107 4.08 -9.18 -2.61
N ILE A 108 4.37 -10.15 -3.47
CA ILE A 108 5.32 -9.99 -4.56
C ILE A 108 4.54 -9.66 -5.84
N VAL A 109 5.00 -8.66 -6.58
CA VAL A 109 4.40 -8.24 -7.85
C VAL A 109 5.40 -8.34 -8.99
N ARG A 110 4.93 -8.85 -10.13
CA ARG A 110 5.70 -8.97 -11.37
C ARG A 110 5.03 -8.14 -12.44
N TYR A 111 5.80 -7.25 -13.07
CA TYR A 111 5.38 -6.49 -14.23
C TYR A 111 6.26 -6.85 -15.42
N THR A 112 5.63 -7.23 -16.53
CA THR A 112 6.25 -7.44 -17.83
C THR A 112 6.09 -6.19 -18.71
N PRO A 113 6.78 -6.05 -19.85
CA PRO A 113 6.66 -4.90 -20.73
C PRO A 113 5.20 -4.54 -21.03
N GLY A 114 4.87 -3.25 -20.87
CA GLY A 114 3.53 -2.70 -21.07
C GLY A 114 2.56 -2.91 -19.91
N THR A 115 2.89 -3.70 -18.89
CA THR A 115 2.00 -3.89 -17.72
C THR A 115 2.21 -2.82 -16.66
N TYR A 116 1.14 -2.51 -15.93
CA TYR A 116 1.05 -1.38 -15.02
C TYR A 116 0.04 -1.63 -13.89
N TYR A 117 -0.01 -0.70 -12.95
CA TYR A 117 -1.11 -0.54 -12.00
C TYR A 117 -1.54 0.93 -12.01
N LYS A 118 -2.80 1.21 -12.43
CA LYS A 118 -3.36 2.57 -12.48
C LYS A 118 -3.35 3.23 -11.10
N GLU A 119 -3.63 4.50 -11.07
CA GLU A 119 -3.73 5.30 -9.86
C GLU A 119 -4.71 4.67 -8.85
N HIS A 120 -4.23 4.47 -7.63
CA HIS A 120 -4.98 3.85 -6.54
C HIS A 120 -4.45 4.29 -5.18
N HIS A 121 -5.25 4.03 -4.16
CA HIS A 121 -4.84 4.10 -2.77
C HIS A 121 -4.68 2.70 -2.21
N ASP A 122 -3.72 2.51 -1.31
CA ASP A 122 -3.53 1.24 -0.60
C ASP A 122 -4.55 1.03 0.53
N SER A 123 -5.18 2.10 1.00
CA SER A 123 -6.21 2.08 2.02
C SER A 123 -7.60 2.26 1.42
N CYS A 124 -8.62 1.90 2.16
CA CYS A 124 -10.02 2.11 1.79
C CYS A 124 -10.45 3.55 2.06
N CYS A 125 -10.94 4.23 1.02
CA CYS A 125 -11.20 5.66 1.05
C CYS A 125 -12.68 6.03 0.88
N ASP A 126 -13.58 5.06 0.86
CA ASP A 126 -15.03 5.26 0.71
C ASP A 126 -15.84 4.43 1.71
N ASP A 127 -17.15 4.64 1.75
CA ASP A 127 -18.08 3.92 2.64
C ASP A 127 -18.67 2.66 2.00
N SER A 128 -18.05 2.10 0.97
CA SER A 128 -18.52 0.89 0.31
C SER A 128 -18.52 -0.31 1.28
N THR A 129 -19.42 -1.26 1.01
CA THR A 129 -19.45 -2.54 1.73
C THR A 129 -18.10 -3.24 1.69
N HIS A 130 -17.38 -3.09 0.57
CA HIS A 130 -16.05 -3.64 0.38
C HIS A 130 -15.04 -3.02 1.37
N CYS A 131 -15.01 -1.71 1.51
CA CYS A 131 -14.18 -1.02 2.49
C CYS A 131 -14.54 -1.43 3.92
N SER A 132 -15.83 -1.62 4.22
CA SER A 132 -16.28 -2.15 5.50
C SER A 132 -15.71 -3.53 5.81
N LEU A 133 -15.69 -4.44 4.83
CA LEU A 133 -15.11 -5.77 4.97
C LEU A 133 -13.59 -5.75 5.09
N PHE A 134 -12.94 -4.87 4.34
CA PHE A 134 -11.49 -4.68 4.40
C PHE A 134 -11.05 -4.24 5.81
N GLU A 135 -11.74 -3.28 6.39
CA GLU A 135 -11.42 -2.75 7.72
C GLU A 135 -11.76 -3.72 8.86
N LYS A 136 -12.81 -4.53 8.72
CA LYS A 136 -13.18 -5.54 9.74
C LYS A 136 -12.04 -6.50 10.06
N ARG A 137 -11.14 -6.75 9.12
CA ARG A 137 -10.03 -7.69 9.32
C ARG A 137 -9.00 -7.14 10.32
N SER A 138 -8.53 -5.91 10.13
CA SER A 138 -7.47 -5.35 10.96
C SER A 138 -7.36 -3.82 10.83
N GLY A 139 -8.47 -3.12 10.55
CA GLY A 139 -8.48 -1.68 10.30
C GLY A 139 -7.86 -1.32 8.94
N GLN A 140 -7.42 -0.09 8.79
CA GLN A 140 -6.80 0.44 7.57
C GLN A 140 -5.34 0.00 7.42
N ARG A 141 -4.78 0.10 6.19
CA ARG A 141 -3.34 0.12 5.98
C ARG A 141 -2.81 1.49 6.34
N ILE A 142 -1.86 1.54 7.26
CA ILE A 142 -1.28 2.79 7.78
C ILE A 142 0.15 3.05 7.29
N GLY A 143 0.76 2.07 6.65
CA GLY A 143 2.09 2.16 6.06
C GLY A 143 2.28 1.15 4.95
N THR A 144 2.95 1.58 3.90
CA THR A 144 3.40 0.74 2.78
C THR A 144 4.90 0.90 2.62
N LEU A 145 5.64 -0.20 2.66
CA LEU A 145 7.02 -0.29 2.22
C LEU A 145 7.05 -1.10 0.92
N LEU A 146 7.26 -0.42 -0.20
CA LEU A 146 7.41 -1.00 -1.53
C LEU A 146 8.90 -1.18 -1.82
N VAL A 147 9.39 -2.43 -1.84
CA VAL A 147 10.81 -2.74 -2.13
C VAL A 147 10.96 -3.21 -3.56
N TYR A 148 11.97 -2.69 -4.25
CA TYR A 148 12.36 -3.11 -5.60
C TYR A 148 13.30 -4.30 -5.48
N LEU A 149 12.94 -5.42 -6.08
CA LEU A 149 13.71 -6.66 -5.98
C LEU A 149 14.75 -6.82 -7.12
N ASN A 150 14.65 -6.00 -8.17
CA ASN A 150 15.62 -5.94 -9.26
C ASN A 150 15.59 -4.57 -9.94
N ASN A 151 16.58 -4.31 -10.80
CA ASN A 151 16.67 -3.10 -11.63
C ASN A 151 16.83 -3.40 -13.14
N ASP A 152 16.67 -4.67 -13.57
CA ASP A 152 16.84 -5.13 -14.96
C ASP A 152 15.62 -4.80 -15.83
N PHE A 153 15.12 -3.54 -15.70
CA PHE A 153 14.00 -3.02 -16.45
C PHE A 153 14.10 -1.51 -16.67
N THR A 154 13.46 -1.02 -17.73
CA THR A 154 13.33 0.41 -18.00
C THR A 154 11.93 0.91 -17.64
N GLU A 155 11.80 2.19 -17.32
CA GLU A 155 10.54 2.81 -16.89
C GLU A 155 9.99 2.13 -15.62
N GLY A 156 8.67 1.99 -15.46
CA GLY A 156 8.08 1.24 -14.34
C GLY A 156 8.24 1.89 -12.97
N GLU A 157 8.45 3.20 -12.90
CA GLU A 157 8.56 3.95 -11.65
C GLU A 157 7.25 3.89 -10.86
N THR A 158 7.35 4.13 -9.56
CA THR A 158 6.20 4.46 -8.71
C THR A 158 5.93 5.95 -8.83
N TYR A 159 4.72 6.32 -9.27
CA TYR A 159 4.33 7.70 -9.53
C TYR A 159 3.27 8.18 -8.54
N PHE A 160 3.50 9.33 -7.93
CA PHE A 160 2.57 10.03 -7.05
C PHE A 160 2.04 11.26 -7.77
N PRO A 161 0.87 11.17 -8.47
CA PRO A 161 0.39 12.23 -9.37
C PRO A 161 0.07 13.53 -8.65
N THR A 162 -0.50 13.47 -7.46
CA THR A 162 -0.90 14.68 -6.70
C THR A 162 0.29 15.58 -6.32
N ILE A 163 1.48 15.01 -6.19
CA ILE A 163 2.73 15.75 -5.90
C ILE A 163 3.69 15.74 -7.10
N ASN A 164 3.26 15.20 -8.24
CA ASN A 164 4.03 15.06 -9.48
C ASN A 164 5.43 14.44 -9.26
N GLN A 165 5.52 13.38 -8.46
CA GLN A 165 6.78 12.75 -8.10
C GLN A 165 6.85 11.32 -8.64
N LYS A 166 7.87 11.03 -9.46
CA LYS A 166 8.25 9.67 -9.86
C LYS A 166 9.40 9.19 -8.99
N MET A 167 9.32 7.97 -8.52
CA MET A 167 10.33 7.36 -7.68
C MET A 167 10.68 5.96 -8.20
N LYS A 168 11.97 5.65 -8.20
CA LYS A 168 12.52 4.32 -8.45
C LYS A 168 13.61 4.07 -7.42
N ALA A 169 13.54 2.95 -6.70
CA ALA A 169 14.58 2.57 -5.76
C ALA A 169 15.57 1.59 -6.42
N ASP A 170 16.77 1.50 -5.88
CA ASP A 170 17.75 0.50 -6.27
C ASP A 170 17.33 -0.90 -5.80
N THR A 171 17.93 -1.94 -6.40
CA THR A 171 17.70 -3.33 -5.99
C THR A 171 17.94 -3.50 -4.49
N GLY A 172 16.95 -4.04 -3.80
CA GLY A 172 16.97 -4.24 -2.34
C GLY A 172 16.63 -3.00 -1.51
N SER A 173 16.39 -1.86 -2.15
CA SER A 173 15.90 -0.63 -1.51
C SER A 173 14.42 -0.41 -1.81
N GLY A 174 13.76 0.47 -1.08
CA GLY A 174 12.33 0.67 -1.19
C GLY A 174 11.85 2.11 -1.07
N ILE A 175 10.56 2.27 -1.23
CA ILE A 175 9.83 3.52 -1.03
C ILE A 175 8.85 3.29 0.10
N PHE A 176 8.96 4.06 1.17
CA PHE A 176 7.99 4.04 2.27
C PHE A 176 7.08 5.25 2.18
N PHE A 177 5.78 5.03 2.34
CA PHE A 177 4.78 6.09 2.41
C PHE A 177 3.61 5.70 3.31
N ARG A 178 2.92 6.72 3.83
CA ARG A 178 1.71 6.55 4.62
C ARG A 178 0.47 6.81 3.76
N PRO A 179 -0.45 5.83 3.63
CA PRO A 179 -1.69 6.00 2.86
C PRO A 179 -2.66 7.01 3.48
N MET A 180 -2.54 7.25 4.79
CA MET A 180 -3.46 8.04 5.58
C MET A 180 -2.90 9.44 5.86
N GLY A 181 -3.80 10.38 6.19
CA GLY A 181 -3.40 11.67 6.74
C GLY A 181 -2.73 11.51 8.12
N LYS A 182 -1.86 12.45 8.46
CA LYS A 182 -1.25 12.51 9.79
C LYS A 182 -2.35 12.90 10.79
N ASP A 183 -2.42 12.14 11.88
CA ASP A 183 -3.44 12.32 12.92
C ASP A 183 -4.91 12.18 12.42
N ASP A 184 -5.11 11.58 11.24
CA ASP A 184 -6.42 11.36 10.64
C ASP A 184 -6.47 9.96 9.98
N ALA A 185 -7.53 9.21 10.29
CA ALA A 185 -7.75 7.87 9.76
C ALA A 185 -8.31 7.84 8.32
N ARG A 186 -8.34 8.97 7.64
CA ARG A 186 -8.81 9.08 6.25
C ARG A 186 -7.66 9.06 5.25
N CYS A 187 -7.91 8.54 4.06
CA CYS A 187 -6.92 8.56 2.98
C CYS A 187 -6.43 9.97 2.68
N HIS A 188 -5.13 10.12 2.47
CA HIS A 188 -4.57 11.40 2.06
C HIS A 188 -4.45 11.47 0.53
N PRO A 189 -4.96 12.51 -0.15
CA PRO A 189 -4.92 12.61 -1.61
C PRO A 189 -3.52 12.53 -2.20
N LYS A 190 -2.48 13.00 -1.48
CA LYS A 190 -1.08 12.91 -1.91
C LYS A 190 -0.50 11.49 -1.85
N ALA A 191 -1.19 10.56 -1.19
CA ALA A 191 -0.82 9.14 -1.15
C ALA A 191 -1.37 8.34 -2.35
N LEU A 192 -2.16 8.98 -3.24
CA LEU A 192 -2.53 8.40 -4.52
C LEU A 192 -1.28 8.08 -5.31
N HIS A 193 -1.16 6.85 -5.82
CA HIS A 193 0.02 6.42 -6.55
C HIS A 193 -0.31 5.40 -7.63
N ALA A 194 0.64 5.22 -8.56
CA ALA A 194 0.56 4.28 -9.67
C ALA A 194 1.89 3.54 -9.85
N GLY A 195 1.83 2.31 -10.35
CA GLY A 195 2.98 1.66 -10.98
C GLY A 195 2.95 1.93 -12.46
N LEU A 196 3.86 2.76 -12.96
CA LEU A 196 3.91 3.12 -14.38
C LEU A 196 4.23 1.89 -15.25
N PRO A 197 3.87 1.90 -16.54
CA PRO A 197 4.19 0.82 -17.44
C PRO A 197 5.68 0.52 -17.48
N VAL A 198 6.04 -0.77 -17.50
CA VAL A 198 7.42 -1.21 -17.75
C VAL A 198 7.71 -1.10 -19.24
N GLY A 199 8.83 -0.50 -19.61
CA GLY A 199 9.27 -0.38 -21.01
C GLY A 199 9.87 -1.69 -21.50
N THR A 200 10.97 -2.10 -20.93
CA THR A 200 11.68 -3.37 -21.26
C THR A 200 12.08 -4.11 -19.99
N GLY A 201 12.38 -5.38 -20.12
CA GLY A 201 12.74 -6.24 -18.98
C GLY A 201 11.55 -6.67 -18.15
N VAL A 202 11.81 -7.17 -16.95
CA VAL A 202 10.76 -7.58 -16.00
C VAL A 202 11.02 -6.92 -14.66
N LYS A 203 10.06 -6.15 -14.17
CA LYS A 203 10.12 -5.57 -12.83
C LYS A 203 9.56 -6.53 -11.80
N TYR A 204 10.35 -6.81 -10.76
CA TYR A 204 9.92 -7.47 -9.54
C TYR A 204 9.96 -6.48 -8.39
N ALA A 205 8.89 -6.39 -7.64
CA ALA A 205 8.80 -5.59 -6.42
C ALA A 205 7.97 -6.31 -5.37
N CYS A 206 8.03 -5.87 -4.13
CA CYS A 206 7.15 -6.40 -3.10
C CYS A 206 6.56 -5.28 -2.24
N ASN A 207 5.33 -5.50 -1.76
CA ASN A 207 4.61 -4.63 -0.85
C ASN A 207 4.58 -5.26 0.53
N ALA A 208 5.11 -4.56 1.53
CA ALA A 208 4.91 -4.82 2.95
C ALA A 208 3.89 -3.82 3.48
N TRP A 209 2.69 -4.30 3.80
CA TRP A 209 1.60 -3.50 4.34
C TRP A 209 1.46 -3.67 5.84
N ILE A 210 1.38 -2.55 6.53
CA ILE A 210 1.15 -2.48 7.96
C ILE A 210 -0.27 -2.01 8.21
N ARG A 211 -0.97 -2.78 9.04
CA ARG A 211 -2.37 -2.52 9.40
C ARG A 211 -2.47 -1.67 10.67
N GLU A 212 -3.62 -1.08 10.85
CA GLU A 212 -3.96 -0.28 12.04
C GLU A 212 -4.03 -1.15 13.31
N LYS A 213 -4.55 -2.38 13.17
CA LYS A 213 -4.75 -3.36 14.24
C LYS A 213 -4.04 -4.67 13.90
N PRO A 214 -3.73 -5.50 14.91
CA PRO A 214 -3.15 -6.83 14.68
C PRO A 214 -4.05 -7.69 13.77
N ILE A 215 -3.41 -8.48 12.92
CA ILE A 215 -4.09 -9.46 12.06
C ILE A 215 -4.30 -10.73 12.88
N GLN A 216 -5.56 -11.08 13.08
CA GLN A 216 -5.97 -12.31 13.78
C GLN A 216 -5.94 -13.52 12.85
#